data_4c2afdbbca74dfb28ff78bddd618a7cd
#
_entry.id   4c2afdbbca74dfb28ff78bddd618a7cd
#
_cell.length_a   1.000
_cell.length_b   1.000
_cell.length_c   1.000
_cell.angle_alpha   90.00
_cell.angle_beta   90.00
_cell.angle_gamma   90.00
#
_symmetry.space_group_name_H-M   'P 1'
#
loop_
_entity.id
_entity.type
_entity.pdbx_description
1 polymer ?
#
loop_
_entity_poly.entity_id
_entity_poly.type
_entity_poly.pdbx_seq_one_letter_code
_entity_poly.pdbx_strand_id
1 'polypeptide(L)'
;MRRRHRARGLLGCPAGGDDRGHGEGRGHRGAAGAEEPAPRRVGVIGCGGRGGGAAIDALRASPDTRIVALGDAFRERVDATADGLAKAGEGRADVPAAARFWGFDAYRKVLATDCDLVILATAPGFRPTHYAAAVDAGKHVFFEKPVAVDPSGVRTVLEASARAAERRLCVVTGTQRRHERCYLEAMRLVREGAIGRPVAARCYWNQGGLWHKDPDPALSEIENQVRNWLYFTWLSGDHVVEQHVHNIDVVNWAFGDAHPVRCVATGGRQARTQPVFGAINDHFAIDFEYPGDRFAASMCRQQDGTDGRVEEIIYGTEGTLLTSSGRAECRGRVTWKFAGPNPNPYVQEHVDLQDAVRGNAPYLNEGRRIAESTMTAIMGRMAAYTGKDLAWDAALADPMDIVPKDPKPGPGVKESVAIPGQSAPTPA
;
A
#
# COMPACT_ATOMS: atom_id res chain seq x y z
N MET A 1 -1.95 64.45 10.19
CA MET A 1 -3.09 65.16 9.56
C MET A 1 -4.32 64.30 9.65
N ARG A 2 -5.28 64.85 10.35
CA ARG A 2 -6.63 64.39 10.61
C ARG A 2 -7.45 64.35 9.33
N ARG A 3 -8.38 63.38 9.17
CA ARG A 3 -9.84 63.67 9.12
C ARG A 3 -10.67 62.39 9.13
N ARG A 4 -11.58 62.34 10.06
CA ARG A 4 -12.79 61.48 10.24
C ARG A 4 -13.95 62.05 9.44
N HIS A 5 -14.94 61.16 9.07
CA HIS A 5 -16.41 61.43 9.14
C HIS A 5 -17.08 60.04 8.98
N ARG A 6 -17.84 59.48 9.92
CA ARG A 6 -19.18 59.71 10.50
C ARG A 6 -20.24 60.04 9.41
N ALA A 7 -21.42 59.46 9.39
CA ALA A 7 -22.28 58.52 10.12
C ALA A 7 -23.72 58.77 9.66
N ARG A 8 -24.69 57.91 10.06
CA ARG A 8 -26.17 58.07 10.15
C ARG A 8 -26.94 57.71 8.89
N GLY A 9 -28.14 57.10 8.99
CA GLY A 9 -29.08 56.75 10.09
C GLY A 9 -30.29 56.07 9.47
N LEU A 10 -30.87 55.20 10.10
CA LEU A 10 -32.16 55.06 10.84
C LEU A 10 -33.48 55.25 10.06
N LEU A 11 -34.45 54.39 10.43
CA LEU A 11 -35.94 54.47 10.38
C LEU A 11 -36.59 53.67 9.25
N GLY A 12 -37.59 52.83 9.43
CA GLY A 12 -38.51 52.57 10.54
C GLY A 12 -39.53 51.51 10.08
N CYS A 13 -40.09 50.77 11.02
CA CYS A 13 -41.26 49.91 10.83
C CYS A 13 -42.54 50.73 10.68
N PRO A 14 -43.64 50.14 10.18
CA PRO A 14 -44.77 49.94 11.12
C PRO A 14 -45.43 48.54 11.02
N ALA A 15 -46.11 48.25 12.14
CA ALA A 15 -46.91 47.08 12.43
C ALA A 15 -48.35 47.18 11.93
N GLY A 16 -49.02 46.02 11.86
CA GLY A 16 -50.46 45.98 12.11
C GLY A 16 -51.22 45.01 11.17
N GLY A 17 -51.91 44.01 11.75
CA GLY A 17 -53.05 43.36 11.11
C GLY A 17 -53.20 41.87 11.51
N ASP A 18 -53.92 41.65 12.62
CA ASP A 18 -54.61 40.39 12.98
C ASP A 18 -55.56 39.93 11.86
N ASP A 19 -55.54 38.64 11.52
CA ASP A 19 -56.81 37.96 11.31
C ASP A 19 -56.71 36.44 11.53
N ARG A 20 -57.75 35.90 12.18
CA ARG A 20 -57.90 34.50 12.62
C ARG A 20 -58.49 33.66 11.50
N GLY A 21 -57.91 32.51 11.26
CA GLY A 21 -58.47 31.47 10.37
C GLY A 21 -58.14 30.06 10.83
N HIS A 22 -59.16 29.33 11.23
CA HIS A 22 -59.19 27.91 11.56
C HIS A 22 -58.75 27.05 10.38
N GLY A 23 -58.07 25.91 10.65
CA GLY A 23 -58.08 24.87 9.66
C GLY A 23 -57.00 23.82 9.81
N GLU A 24 -57.35 22.70 10.39
CA GLU A 24 -56.96 21.33 10.03
C GLU A 24 -55.54 20.84 10.25
N GLY A 25 -55.45 19.85 11.12
CA GLY A 25 -54.30 19.00 11.38
C GLY A 25 -53.75 18.32 10.11
N ARG A 26 -52.55 18.74 9.72
CA ARG A 26 -51.72 17.90 8.84
C ARG A 26 -50.84 17.03 9.71
N GLY A 27 -51.14 15.73 9.66
CA GLY A 27 -50.36 14.70 10.28
C GLY A 27 -48.87 14.85 9.96
N HIS A 28 -48.04 14.79 10.97
CA HIS A 28 -46.61 14.53 10.84
C HIS A 28 -46.45 13.23 10.05
N ARG A 29 -46.16 13.35 8.76
CA ARG A 29 -45.50 12.24 8.03
C ARG A 29 -44.14 12.10 8.71
N GLY A 30 -44.01 11.00 9.48
CA GLY A 30 -42.75 10.59 10.02
C GLY A 30 -41.71 10.64 8.91
N ALA A 31 -40.56 11.23 9.18
CA ALA A 31 -39.39 11.12 8.33
C ALA A 31 -39.21 9.64 8.06
N ALA A 32 -39.31 9.25 6.79
CA ALA A 32 -38.94 7.89 6.36
C ALA A 32 -37.56 7.68 6.91
N GLY A 33 -37.38 6.69 7.81
CA GLY A 33 -36.11 6.33 8.38
C GLY A 33 -35.17 6.11 7.20
N ALA A 34 -34.04 6.80 7.20
CA ALA A 34 -32.98 6.53 6.26
C ALA A 34 -32.65 5.04 6.43
N GLU A 35 -32.86 4.26 5.41
CA GLU A 35 -32.52 2.83 5.39
C GLU A 35 -31.03 2.74 5.76
N GLU A 36 -30.69 1.99 6.82
CA GLU A 36 -29.29 1.81 7.19
C GLU A 36 -28.55 1.25 5.96
N PRO A 37 -27.37 1.81 5.62
CA PRO A 37 -26.64 1.37 4.46
C PRO A 37 -26.31 -0.12 4.60
N ALA A 38 -26.55 -0.89 3.55
CA ALA A 38 -26.27 -2.32 3.54
C ALA A 38 -24.80 -2.58 3.99
N PRO A 39 -24.58 -3.62 4.83
CA PRO A 39 -23.25 -3.90 5.36
C PRO A 39 -22.25 -4.21 4.24
N ARG A 40 -21.01 -3.67 4.36
CA ARG A 40 -19.94 -3.93 3.41
C ARG A 40 -19.36 -5.34 3.65
N ARG A 41 -19.49 -6.21 2.69
CA ARG A 41 -19.04 -7.61 2.74
C ARG A 41 -17.62 -7.72 2.19
N VAL A 42 -16.70 -8.16 3.01
CA VAL A 42 -15.27 -8.19 2.71
C VAL A 42 -14.77 -9.62 2.64
N GLY A 43 -14.13 -9.98 1.52
CA GLY A 43 -13.36 -11.21 1.38
C GLY A 43 -11.88 -10.95 1.69
N VAL A 44 -11.20 -11.89 2.33
CA VAL A 44 -9.76 -11.79 2.64
C VAL A 44 -9.00 -12.86 1.88
N ILE A 45 -8.01 -12.47 1.12
CA ILE A 45 -7.13 -13.33 0.35
C ILE A 45 -5.70 -13.14 0.84
N GLY A 46 -5.16 -14.18 1.49
CA GLY A 46 -3.94 -14.13 2.28
C GLY A 46 -4.23 -13.97 3.76
N CYS A 47 -4.34 -15.09 4.47
CA CYS A 47 -4.71 -15.19 5.89
C CYS A 47 -3.50 -15.28 6.82
N GLY A 48 -2.37 -14.66 6.45
CA GLY A 48 -1.22 -14.48 7.33
C GLY A 48 -1.42 -13.35 8.33
N GLY A 49 -0.39 -13.05 9.11
CA GLY A 49 -0.45 -11.99 10.14
C GLY A 49 -0.92 -10.63 9.58
N ARG A 50 -0.46 -10.24 8.38
CA ARG A 50 -0.87 -8.96 7.77
C ARG A 50 -2.32 -9.02 7.28
N GLY A 51 -2.75 -10.12 6.66
CA GLY A 51 -4.14 -10.24 6.18
C GLY A 51 -5.16 -10.27 7.31
N GLY A 52 -4.89 -11.03 8.39
CA GLY A 52 -5.71 -10.99 9.61
C GLY A 52 -5.73 -9.61 10.25
N GLY A 53 -4.57 -8.92 10.30
CA GLY A 53 -4.47 -7.54 10.80
C GLY A 53 -5.28 -6.57 9.95
N ALA A 54 -5.17 -6.61 8.64
CA ALA A 54 -5.94 -5.75 7.72
C ALA A 54 -7.45 -5.99 7.82
N ALA A 55 -7.88 -7.23 8.02
CA ALA A 55 -9.29 -7.53 8.27
C ALA A 55 -9.80 -6.89 9.57
N ILE A 56 -9.00 -6.93 10.64
CA ILE A 56 -9.31 -6.24 11.91
C ILE A 56 -9.34 -4.72 11.71
N ASP A 57 -8.38 -4.17 10.98
CA ASP A 57 -8.33 -2.72 10.69
C ASP A 57 -9.55 -2.29 9.86
N ALA A 58 -10.00 -3.10 8.90
CA ALA A 58 -11.23 -2.87 8.14
C ALA A 58 -12.49 -2.91 9.02
N LEU A 59 -12.56 -3.83 9.99
CA LEU A 59 -13.66 -3.90 10.97
C LEU A 59 -13.68 -2.68 11.90
N ARG A 60 -12.51 -2.15 12.26
CA ARG A 60 -12.37 -0.91 13.07
C ARG A 60 -12.72 0.34 12.30
N ALA A 61 -12.46 0.33 11.00
CA ALA A 61 -12.72 1.47 10.11
C ALA A 61 -14.22 1.77 9.98
N SER A 62 -15.09 0.77 10.07
CA SER A 62 -16.54 0.99 10.00
C SER A 62 -17.33 -0.12 10.72
N PRO A 63 -18.40 0.26 11.46
CA PRO A 63 -19.29 -0.71 12.11
C PRO A 63 -20.07 -1.57 11.11
N ASP A 64 -20.25 -1.13 9.86
CA ASP A 64 -21.00 -1.84 8.82
C ASP A 64 -20.17 -2.88 8.09
N THR A 65 -18.88 -2.99 8.39
CA THR A 65 -17.99 -3.99 7.77
C THR A 65 -18.29 -5.38 8.31
N ARG A 66 -18.37 -6.37 7.41
CA ARG A 66 -18.49 -7.80 7.72
C ARG A 66 -17.43 -8.58 6.94
N ILE A 67 -16.69 -9.46 7.60
CA ILE A 67 -15.81 -10.40 6.92
C ILE A 67 -16.63 -11.64 6.57
N VAL A 68 -16.73 -11.95 5.28
CA VAL A 68 -17.65 -12.99 4.79
C VAL A 68 -16.96 -14.20 4.15
N ALA A 69 -15.69 -14.07 3.75
CA ALA A 69 -14.93 -15.16 3.14
C ALA A 69 -13.44 -15.04 3.43
N LEU A 70 -12.75 -16.17 3.55
CA LEU A 70 -11.30 -16.26 3.77
C LEU A 70 -10.67 -17.20 2.76
N GLY A 71 -9.47 -16.86 2.26
CA GLY A 71 -8.70 -17.70 1.36
C GLY A 71 -7.20 -17.56 1.58
N ASP A 72 -6.48 -18.68 1.64
CA ASP A 72 -5.01 -18.74 1.71
C ASP A 72 -4.50 -20.02 1.03
N ALA A 73 -3.22 -20.10 0.72
CA ALA A 73 -2.61 -21.33 0.27
C ALA A 73 -2.70 -22.45 1.32
N PHE A 74 -2.68 -22.09 2.61
CA PHE A 74 -2.59 -23.01 3.75
C PHE A 74 -3.86 -22.98 4.60
N ARG A 75 -4.43 -24.17 4.82
CA ARG A 75 -5.65 -24.34 5.62
C ARG A 75 -5.50 -23.83 7.06
N GLU A 76 -4.38 -24.13 7.68
CA GLU A 76 -4.11 -23.73 9.07
C GLU A 76 -4.08 -22.20 9.24
N ARG A 77 -3.68 -21.44 8.20
CA ARG A 77 -3.74 -19.96 8.22
C ARG A 77 -5.16 -19.47 8.12
N VAL A 78 -5.99 -20.10 7.28
CA VAL A 78 -7.42 -19.77 7.15
C VAL A 78 -8.13 -20.00 8.48
N ASP A 79 -7.94 -21.17 9.08
CA ASP A 79 -8.60 -21.54 10.34
C ASP A 79 -8.13 -20.64 11.49
N ALA A 80 -6.82 -20.39 11.65
CA ALA A 80 -6.28 -19.50 12.67
C ALA A 80 -6.79 -18.06 12.52
N THR A 81 -6.89 -17.55 11.29
CA THR A 81 -7.44 -16.21 11.02
C THR A 81 -8.92 -16.15 11.31
N ALA A 82 -9.71 -17.18 10.94
CA ALA A 82 -11.12 -17.25 11.26
C ALA A 82 -11.35 -17.20 12.78
N ASP A 83 -10.59 -17.98 13.55
CA ASP A 83 -10.69 -18.01 15.03
C ASP A 83 -10.29 -16.67 15.66
N GLY A 84 -9.24 -16.01 15.11
CA GLY A 84 -8.82 -14.69 15.56
C GLY A 84 -9.88 -13.61 15.28
N LEU A 85 -10.47 -13.64 14.09
CA LEU A 85 -11.51 -12.70 13.68
C LEU A 85 -12.83 -12.91 14.43
N ALA A 86 -13.24 -14.15 14.70
CA ALA A 86 -14.44 -14.44 15.50
C ALA A 86 -14.32 -13.81 16.90
N LYS A 87 -13.12 -13.86 17.52
CA LYS A 87 -12.86 -13.25 18.83
C LYS A 87 -12.84 -11.72 18.81
N ALA A 88 -12.31 -11.12 17.74
CA ALA A 88 -12.09 -9.67 17.64
C ALA A 88 -13.22 -8.92 16.92
N GLY A 89 -14.06 -9.63 16.18
CA GLY A 89 -15.02 -9.04 15.24
C GLY A 89 -16.40 -8.74 15.79
N GLU A 90 -16.68 -9.08 17.06
CA GLU A 90 -17.96 -8.79 17.71
C GLU A 90 -19.18 -9.29 16.89
N GLY A 91 -19.10 -10.51 16.37
CA GLY A 91 -20.13 -11.12 15.52
C GLY A 91 -20.13 -10.64 14.05
N ARG A 92 -19.22 -9.75 13.68
CA ARG A 92 -19.09 -9.22 12.31
C ARG A 92 -18.12 -10.00 11.42
N ALA A 93 -17.51 -11.04 11.95
CA ALA A 93 -16.51 -11.86 11.25
C ALA A 93 -16.61 -13.35 11.58
N ASP A 94 -17.81 -13.84 11.83
CA ASP A 94 -18.09 -15.26 12.02
C ASP A 94 -18.17 -15.94 10.66
N VAL A 95 -17.03 -16.19 10.04
CA VAL A 95 -16.94 -16.77 8.69
C VAL A 95 -17.27 -18.26 8.75
N PRO A 96 -18.32 -18.72 8.09
CA PRO A 96 -18.73 -20.13 8.13
C PRO A 96 -17.70 -21.02 7.40
N ALA A 97 -17.60 -22.29 7.77
CA ALA A 97 -16.67 -23.24 7.17
C ALA A 97 -16.79 -23.32 5.63
N ALA A 98 -18.00 -23.19 5.09
CA ALA A 98 -18.27 -23.19 3.65
C ALA A 98 -17.69 -21.97 2.90
N ALA A 99 -17.30 -20.90 3.61
CA ALA A 99 -16.67 -19.70 3.06
C ALA A 99 -15.19 -19.59 3.43
N ARG A 100 -14.57 -20.69 3.87
CA ARG A 100 -13.14 -20.81 4.17
C ARG A 100 -12.50 -21.67 3.09
N PHE A 101 -11.57 -21.08 2.33
CA PHE A 101 -10.96 -21.73 1.15
C PHE A 101 -9.45 -21.81 1.33
N TRP A 102 -8.85 -22.89 0.84
CA TRP A 102 -7.40 -23.08 0.82
C TRP A 102 -6.92 -23.71 -0.49
N GLY A 103 -5.60 -23.57 -0.73
CA GLY A 103 -4.94 -23.93 -1.98
C GLY A 103 -4.57 -22.69 -2.81
N PHE A 104 -3.77 -22.89 -3.84
CA PHE A 104 -3.32 -21.78 -4.69
C PHE A 104 -4.45 -21.13 -5.49
N ASP A 105 -5.59 -21.82 -5.67
CA ASP A 105 -6.80 -21.32 -6.32
C ASP A 105 -7.82 -20.68 -5.36
N ALA A 106 -7.54 -20.64 -4.05
CA ALA A 106 -8.44 -20.12 -3.02
C ALA A 106 -8.94 -18.70 -3.30
N TYR A 107 -8.11 -17.84 -3.92
CA TYR A 107 -8.51 -16.49 -4.30
C TYR A 107 -9.72 -16.48 -5.27
N ARG A 108 -9.80 -17.40 -6.21
CA ARG A 108 -10.93 -17.51 -7.16
C ARG A 108 -12.23 -17.84 -6.42
N LYS A 109 -12.15 -18.72 -5.41
CA LYS A 109 -13.29 -19.12 -4.59
C LYS A 109 -13.79 -17.97 -3.72
N VAL A 110 -12.88 -17.18 -3.12
CA VAL A 110 -13.25 -15.95 -2.39
C VAL A 110 -13.91 -14.94 -3.35
N LEU A 111 -13.34 -14.70 -4.53
CA LEU A 111 -13.90 -13.76 -5.53
C LEU A 111 -15.28 -14.18 -6.04
N ALA A 112 -15.58 -15.48 -6.04
CA ALA A 112 -16.88 -16.02 -6.42
C ALA A 112 -17.95 -15.88 -5.33
N THR A 113 -17.58 -15.48 -4.11
CA THR A 113 -18.53 -15.18 -3.05
C THR A 113 -19.20 -13.84 -3.26
N ASP A 114 -20.28 -13.61 -2.51
CA ASP A 114 -21.03 -12.36 -2.56
C ASP A 114 -20.34 -11.25 -1.71
N CYS A 115 -19.03 -11.06 -1.90
CA CYS A 115 -18.28 -9.94 -1.31
C CYS A 115 -18.31 -8.71 -2.22
N ASP A 116 -18.27 -7.51 -1.65
CA ASP A 116 -18.24 -6.23 -2.36
C ASP A 116 -16.80 -5.72 -2.53
N LEU A 117 -15.96 -6.04 -1.54
CA LEU A 117 -14.59 -5.59 -1.41
C LEU A 117 -13.70 -6.78 -1.05
N VAL A 118 -12.46 -6.79 -1.53
CA VAL A 118 -11.47 -7.78 -1.15
C VAL A 118 -10.22 -7.15 -0.58
N ILE A 119 -9.65 -7.80 0.43
CA ILE A 119 -8.33 -7.54 0.98
C ILE A 119 -7.36 -8.55 0.37
N LEU A 120 -6.33 -8.07 -0.34
CA LEU A 120 -5.29 -8.89 -0.95
C LEU A 120 -3.99 -8.74 -0.14
N ALA A 121 -3.67 -9.73 0.68
CA ALA A 121 -2.50 -9.75 1.56
C ALA A 121 -1.61 -10.99 1.36
N THR A 122 -1.67 -11.62 0.20
CA THR A 122 -0.77 -12.71 -0.19
C THR A 122 0.66 -12.22 -0.42
N ALA A 123 1.61 -13.12 -0.58
CA ALA A 123 2.96 -12.76 -0.99
C ALA A 123 2.94 -11.92 -2.28
N PRO A 124 3.84 -10.92 -2.42
CA PRO A 124 3.81 -9.95 -3.52
C PRO A 124 3.75 -10.54 -4.93
N GLY A 125 4.44 -11.67 -5.17
CA GLY A 125 4.43 -12.33 -6.47
C GLY A 125 3.02 -12.73 -6.96
N PHE A 126 2.10 -13.04 -6.07
CA PHE A 126 0.73 -13.41 -6.44
C PHE A 126 -0.19 -12.20 -6.71
N ARG A 127 0.18 -11.02 -6.23
CA ARG A 127 -0.71 -9.84 -6.23
C ARG A 127 -1.17 -9.38 -7.61
N PRO A 128 -0.31 -9.36 -8.65
CA PRO A 128 -0.76 -8.94 -9.97
C PRO A 128 -1.93 -9.79 -10.48
N THR A 129 -1.82 -11.13 -10.37
CA THR A 129 -2.86 -12.07 -10.79
C THR A 129 -4.13 -11.93 -9.94
N HIS A 130 -3.98 -11.82 -8.62
CA HIS A 130 -5.14 -11.69 -7.71
C HIS A 130 -5.85 -10.36 -7.89
N TYR A 131 -5.11 -9.27 -8.09
CA TYR A 131 -5.67 -7.95 -8.33
C TYR A 131 -6.42 -7.86 -9.65
N ALA A 132 -5.82 -8.34 -10.74
CA ALA A 132 -6.50 -8.38 -12.03
C ALA A 132 -7.82 -9.18 -11.96
N ALA A 133 -7.79 -10.36 -11.31
CA ALA A 133 -8.98 -11.18 -11.11
C ALA A 133 -10.05 -10.48 -10.24
N ALA A 134 -9.65 -9.74 -9.20
CA ALA A 134 -10.56 -8.98 -8.35
C ALA A 134 -11.27 -7.85 -9.13
N VAL A 135 -10.49 -7.11 -9.94
CA VAL A 135 -11.04 -6.08 -10.83
C VAL A 135 -12.00 -6.69 -11.85
N ASP A 136 -11.64 -7.80 -12.48
CA ASP A 136 -12.49 -8.48 -13.47
C ASP A 136 -13.79 -9.02 -12.82
N ALA A 137 -13.73 -9.45 -11.56
CA ALA A 137 -14.89 -9.82 -10.75
C ALA A 137 -15.71 -8.63 -10.22
N GLY A 138 -15.34 -7.39 -10.54
CA GLY A 138 -16.07 -6.18 -10.13
C GLY A 138 -15.97 -5.83 -8.66
N LYS A 139 -14.89 -6.23 -7.99
CA LYS A 139 -14.71 -5.97 -6.57
C LYS A 139 -13.92 -4.68 -6.33
N HIS A 140 -14.29 -3.90 -5.30
CA HIS A 140 -13.40 -2.90 -4.74
C HIS A 140 -12.20 -3.60 -4.08
N VAL A 141 -11.05 -2.94 -4.01
CA VAL A 141 -9.82 -3.61 -3.58
C VAL A 141 -9.03 -2.79 -2.56
N PHE A 142 -8.70 -3.42 -1.46
CA PHE A 142 -7.54 -3.09 -0.67
C PHE A 142 -6.44 -4.10 -0.98
N PHE A 143 -5.25 -3.67 -1.39
CA PHE A 143 -4.16 -4.61 -1.57
C PHE A 143 -2.83 -4.12 -1.00
N GLU A 144 -2.13 -5.04 -0.38
CA GLU A 144 -0.86 -4.77 0.28
C GLU A 144 0.25 -4.42 -0.71
N LYS A 145 1.21 -3.63 -0.23
CA LYS A 145 2.46 -3.33 -0.93
C LYS A 145 3.51 -4.47 -0.72
N PRO A 146 4.51 -4.61 -1.62
CA PRO A 146 4.53 -4.11 -3.00
C PRO A 146 3.50 -4.83 -3.85
N VAL A 147 3.12 -4.26 -4.97
CA VAL A 147 2.03 -4.82 -5.79
C VAL A 147 2.48 -5.80 -6.86
N ALA A 148 3.79 -5.93 -7.03
CA ALA A 148 4.44 -6.85 -7.96
C ALA A 148 5.89 -7.12 -7.51
N VAL A 149 6.57 -8.05 -8.19
CA VAL A 149 7.98 -8.39 -7.94
C VAL A 149 8.86 -8.28 -9.20
N ASP A 150 8.25 -8.03 -10.35
CA ASP A 150 8.91 -7.93 -11.65
C ASP A 150 8.16 -6.95 -12.59
N PRO A 151 8.78 -6.55 -13.72
CA PRO A 151 8.15 -5.63 -14.67
C PRO A 151 6.87 -6.18 -15.30
N SER A 152 6.77 -7.49 -15.54
CA SER A 152 5.56 -8.13 -16.07
C SER A 152 4.37 -7.95 -15.12
N GLY A 153 4.60 -8.22 -13.84
CA GLY A 153 3.59 -8.00 -12.80
C GLY A 153 3.19 -6.53 -12.66
N VAL A 154 4.15 -5.59 -12.75
CA VAL A 154 3.84 -4.15 -12.73
C VAL A 154 2.94 -3.75 -13.89
N ARG A 155 3.25 -4.20 -15.12
CA ARG A 155 2.39 -3.93 -16.28
C ARG A 155 0.97 -4.47 -16.08
N THR A 156 0.85 -5.69 -15.56
CA THR A 156 -0.45 -6.30 -15.22
C THR A 156 -1.25 -5.43 -14.24
N VAL A 157 -0.58 -4.90 -13.19
CA VAL A 157 -1.23 -4.01 -12.21
C VAL A 157 -1.65 -2.68 -12.85
N LEU A 158 -0.81 -2.08 -13.70
CA LEU A 158 -1.15 -0.84 -14.42
C LEU A 158 -2.38 -1.01 -15.31
N GLU A 159 -2.45 -2.09 -16.09
CA GLU A 159 -3.60 -2.42 -16.93
C GLU A 159 -4.87 -2.68 -16.11
N ALA A 160 -4.76 -3.47 -15.02
CA ALA A 160 -5.89 -3.71 -14.14
C ALA A 160 -6.38 -2.43 -13.45
N SER A 161 -5.47 -1.51 -13.09
CA SER A 161 -5.83 -0.22 -12.50
C SER A 161 -6.56 0.70 -13.47
N ALA A 162 -6.22 0.65 -14.76
CA ALA A 162 -6.97 1.36 -15.80
C ALA A 162 -8.40 0.80 -15.92
N ARG A 163 -8.55 -0.54 -15.99
CA ARG A 163 -9.88 -1.18 -16.00
C ARG A 163 -10.68 -0.88 -14.72
N ALA A 164 -10.04 -0.85 -13.56
CA ALA A 164 -10.69 -0.47 -12.31
C ALA A 164 -11.23 0.97 -12.37
N ALA A 165 -10.47 1.90 -12.96
CA ALA A 165 -10.89 3.29 -13.14
C ALA A 165 -12.11 3.39 -14.07
N GLU A 166 -12.11 2.71 -15.22
CA GLU A 166 -13.25 2.65 -16.16
C GLU A 166 -14.53 2.15 -15.47
N ARG A 167 -14.38 1.16 -14.58
CA ARG A 167 -15.49 0.54 -13.83
C ARG A 167 -15.80 1.25 -12.51
N ARG A 168 -15.10 2.36 -12.20
CA ARG A 168 -15.22 3.11 -10.95
C ARG A 168 -15.05 2.26 -9.69
N LEU A 169 -14.19 1.24 -9.74
CA LEU A 169 -13.84 0.44 -8.59
C LEU A 169 -12.80 1.20 -7.75
N CYS A 170 -13.09 1.42 -6.48
CA CYS A 170 -12.16 2.04 -5.56
C CYS A 170 -11.03 1.06 -5.22
N VAL A 171 -9.81 1.58 -5.20
CA VAL A 171 -8.58 0.83 -4.94
C VAL A 171 -7.71 1.61 -3.98
N VAL A 172 -7.42 1.03 -2.83
CA VAL A 172 -6.46 1.56 -1.84
C VAL A 172 -5.37 0.54 -1.58
N THR A 173 -4.18 1.01 -1.28
CA THR A 173 -3.01 0.16 -1.10
C THR A 173 -2.42 0.30 0.29
N GLY A 174 -1.76 -0.77 0.78
CA GLY A 174 -1.10 -0.78 2.08
C GLY A 174 0.13 0.15 2.19
N THR A 175 0.04 1.33 1.57
CA THR A 175 1.01 2.43 1.73
C THR A 175 0.55 3.38 2.82
N GLN A 176 0.46 2.88 4.05
CA GLN A 176 -0.12 3.59 5.20
C GLN A 176 0.41 5.00 5.43
N ARG A 177 1.65 5.32 5.02
CA ARG A 177 2.21 6.67 5.11
C ARG A 177 1.43 7.70 4.31
N ARG A 178 0.77 7.28 3.21
CA ARG A 178 -0.11 8.11 2.39
C ARG A 178 -1.43 8.46 3.11
N HIS A 179 -1.75 7.75 4.18
CA HIS A 179 -2.93 7.94 5.03
C HIS A 179 -2.53 8.41 6.45
N GLU A 180 -1.23 8.57 6.72
CA GLU A 180 -0.71 9.00 8.00
C GLU A 180 -0.69 10.53 8.10
N ARG A 181 -1.36 11.09 9.08
CA ARG A 181 -1.60 12.53 9.17
C ARG A 181 -0.32 13.35 9.18
N CYS A 182 0.72 12.90 9.88
CA CYS A 182 1.99 13.63 9.91
C CYS A 182 2.64 13.71 8.52
N TYR A 183 2.53 12.67 7.70
CA TYR A 183 3.02 12.68 6.31
C TYR A 183 2.14 13.55 5.40
N LEU A 184 0.82 13.46 5.53
CA LEU A 184 -0.11 14.28 4.75
C LEU A 184 0.15 15.79 4.96
N GLU A 185 0.36 16.21 6.21
CA GLU A 185 0.68 17.60 6.53
C GLU A 185 2.09 18.00 6.04
N ALA A 186 3.07 17.10 6.19
CA ALA A 186 4.42 17.32 5.67
C ALA A 186 4.42 17.53 4.15
N MET A 187 3.71 16.68 3.40
CA MET A 187 3.63 16.78 1.94
C MET A 187 2.79 17.96 1.48
N ARG A 188 1.79 18.39 2.27
CA ARG A 188 1.09 19.67 2.03
C ARG A 188 2.07 20.84 2.10
N LEU A 189 2.90 20.90 3.14
CA LEU A 189 3.92 21.94 3.30
C LEU A 189 4.94 21.95 2.15
N VAL A 190 5.37 20.78 1.68
CA VAL A 190 6.25 20.68 0.50
C VAL A 190 5.59 21.30 -0.73
N ARG A 191 4.33 20.96 -1.01
CA ARG A 191 3.57 21.53 -2.13
C ARG A 191 3.37 23.05 -2.01
N GLU A 192 3.24 23.55 -0.79
CA GLU A 192 3.13 24.99 -0.49
C GLU A 192 4.50 25.72 -0.50
N GLY A 193 5.59 25.02 -0.80
CA GLY A 193 6.91 25.59 -0.95
C GLY A 193 7.66 25.85 0.36
N ALA A 194 7.30 25.18 1.46
CA ALA A 194 7.93 25.36 2.77
C ALA A 194 9.46 25.11 2.77
N ILE A 195 9.95 24.27 1.86
CA ILE A 195 11.38 23.98 1.67
C ILE A 195 11.92 24.52 0.33
N GLY A 196 11.13 25.34 -0.39
CA GLY A 196 11.40 25.69 -1.76
C GLY A 196 11.16 24.51 -2.73
N ARG A 197 11.84 24.49 -3.88
CA ARG A 197 11.73 23.37 -4.83
C ARG A 197 12.53 22.17 -4.31
N PRO A 198 11.93 20.96 -4.18
CA PRO A 198 12.68 19.74 -3.86
C PRO A 198 13.74 19.44 -4.93
N VAL A 199 14.97 19.19 -4.53
CA VAL A 199 16.13 18.96 -5.41
C VAL A 199 16.84 17.64 -5.18
N ALA A 200 16.80 17.13 -3.93
CA ALA A 200 17.42 15.85 -3.59
C ALA A 200 16.64 15.14 -2.49
N ALA A 201 16.84 13.84 -2.35
CA ALA A 201 16.32 13.05 -1.25
C ALA A 201 17.32 12.00 -0.76
N ARG A 202 17.15 11.58 0.49
CA ARG A 202 17.73 10.36 1.03
C ARG A 202 16.63 9.56 1.72
N CYS A 203 16.65 8.26 1.51
CA CYS A 203 15.73 7.39 2.23
C CYS A 203 16.43 6.12 2.72
N TYR A 204 16.00 5.64 3.88
CA TYR A 204 16.67 4.55 4.57
C TYR A 204 15.66 3.55 5.12
N TRP A 205 15.96 2.24 4.93
CA TRP A 205 15.36 1.17 5.71
C TRP A 205 16.46 0.21 6.18
N ASN A 206 17.18 0.61 7.19
CA ASN A 206 18.23 -0.20 7.80
C ASN A 206 17.69 -0.83 9.09
N GLN A 207 17.76 -2.14 9.19
CA GLN A 207 17.29 -2.91 10.34
C GLN A 207 18.05 -4.22 10.47
N GLY A 208 17.78 -4.99 11.54
CA GLY A 208 18.20 -6.37 11.71
C GLY A 208 17.45 -7.35 10.81
N GLY A 209 17.77 -8.62 10.93
CA GLY A 209 17.09 -9.72 10.25
C GLY A 209 15.62 -9.83 10.62
N LEU A 210 14.87 -10.54 9.81
CA LEU A 210 13.45 -10.85 10.01
C LEU A 210 13.28 -12.35 10.28
N TRP A 211 12.05 -12.71 10.63
CA TRP A 211 11.66 -14.11 10.81
C TRP A 211 11.96 -14.94 9.56
N HIS A 212 12.29 -16.20 9.73
CA HIS A 212 12.33 -17.20 8.68
C HIS A 212 11.60 -18.47 9.14
N LYS A 213 11.33 -19.37 8.23
CA LYS A 213 10.72 -20.68 8.48
C LYS A 213 11.61 -21.76 7.91
N ASP A 214 11.98 -22.72 8.76
CA ASP A 214 12.66 -23.90 8.30
C ASP A 214 11.74 -24.73 7.40
N PRO A 215 12.31 -25.47 6.42
CA PRO A 215 11.54 -26.34 5.55
C PRO A 215 10.78 -27.40 6.36
N ASP A 216 9.51 -27.59 6.01
CA ASP A 216 8.66 -28.62 6.54
C ASP A 216 8.66 -29.82 5.56
N PRO A 217 9.10 -31.02 5.98
CA PRO A 217 9.16 -32.19 5.09
C PRO A 217 7.77 -32.68 4.65
N ALA A 218 6.70 -32.28 5.30
CA ALA A 218 5.33 -32.61 4.92
C ALA A 218 4.81 -31.75 3.76
N LEU A 219 5.51 -30.67 3.40
CA LEU A 219 5.14 -29.73 2.34
C LEU A 219 6.05 -29.92 1.11
N SER A 220 5.52 -29.64 -0.06
CA SER A 220 6.31 -29.55 -1.29
C SER A 220 7.29 -28.38 -1.25
N GLU A 221 8.28 -28.38 -2.16
CA GLU A 221 9.29 -27.30 -2.21
C GLU A 221 8.64 -25.92 -2.41
N ILE A 222 7.69 -25.81 -3.34
CA ILE A 222 7.02 -24.51 -3.60
C ILE A 222 6.19 -24.04 -2.39
N GLU A 223 5.54 -24.96 -1.66
CA GLU A 223 4.82 -24.61 -0.44
C GLU A 223 5.77 -24.12 0.65
N ASN A 224 6.94 -24.75 0.80
CA ASN A 224 7.99 -24.29 1.70
C ASN A 224 8.50 -22.89 1.32
N GLN A 225 8.69 -22.60 0.02
CA GLN A 225 9.02 -21.26 -0.44
C GLN A 225 7.92 -20.26 -0.08
N VAL A 226 6.64 -20.58 -0.27
CA VAL A 226 5.51 -19.72 0.09
C VAL A 226 5.40 -19.52 1.62
N ARG A 227 5.70 -20.53 2.43
CA ARG A 227 5.80 -20.35 3.90
C ARG A 227 6.89 -19.39 4.32
N ASN A 228 8.02 -19.37 3.59
CA ASN A 228 9.20 -18.58 3.84
C ASN A 228 9.38 -17.44 2.80
N TRP A 229 8.30 -16.93 2.29
CA TRP A 229 8.18 -16.08 1.10
C TRP A 229 9.09 -14.85 1.06
N LEU A 230 9.47 -14.30 2.21
CA LEU A 230 10.36 -13.13 2.30
C LEU A 230 11.70 -13.34 1.56
N TYR A 231 12.19 -14.56 1.49
CA TYR A 231 13.53 -14.90 1.06
C TYR A 231 13.63 -15.43 -0.37
N PHE A 232 12.51 -15.42 -1.08
CA PHE A 232 12.46 -15.82 -2.49
C PHE A 232 12.07 -14.64 -3.36
N THR A 233 12.92 -14.32 -4.36
CA THR A 233 12.75 -13.13 -5.21
C THR A 233 11.42 -13.16 -5.96
N TRP A 234 10.99 -14.34 -6.43
CA TRP A 234 9.72 -14.50 -7.14
C TRP A 234 8.49 -14.24 -6.25
N LEU A 235 8.64 -14.27 -4.93
CA LEU A 235 7.56 -14.02 -3.96
C LEU A 235 7.64 -12.62 -3.35
N SER A 236 8.84 -12.17 -2.96
CA SER A 236 9.05 -10.92 -2.24
C SER A 236 9.52 -9.76 -3.12
N GLY A 237 10.22 -10.06 -4.21
CA GLY A 237 10.95 -9.06 -4.99
C GLY A 237 12.28 -8.64 -4.35
N ASP A 238 12.75 -9.33 -3.29
CA ASP A 238 13.81 -8.92 -2.39
C ASP A 238 13.40 -7.77 -1.45
N HIS A 239 14.12 -7.56 -0.33
CA HIS A 239 13.72 -6.62 0.72
C HIS A 239 13.71 -5.14 0.27
N VAL A 240 14.44 -4.79 -0.76
CA VAL A 240 14.37 -3.45 -1.36
C VAL A 240 12.98 -3.19 -1.96
N VAL A 241 12.36 -4.21 -2.55
CA VAL A 241 11.02 -4.14 -3.12
C VAL A 241 9.95 -4.37 -2.04
N GLU A 242 10.11 -5.44 -1.24
CA GLU A 242 9.11 -5.83 -0.25
C GLU A 242 8.95 -4.77 0.84
N GLN A 243 10.04 -4.22 1.34
CA GLN A 243 10.01 -3.37 2.53
C GLN A 243 10.37 -1.92 2.24
N HIS A 244 11.47 -1.67 1.55
CA HIS A 244 11.98 -0.33 1.32
C HIS A 244 11.13 0.51 0.34
N VAL A 245 10.24 -0.13 -0.40
CA VAL A 245 9.24 0.56 -1.25
C VAL A 245 8.45 1.64 -0.50
N HIS A 246 8.21 1.49 0.80
CA HIS A 246 7.58 2.52 1.62
C HIS A 246 8.30 3.86 1.59
N ASN A 247 9.64 3.84 1.72
CA ASN A 247 10.46 5.05 1.72
C ASN A 247 10.62 5.61 0.29
N ILE A 248 10.77 4.71 -0.69
CA ILE A 248 10.82 5.06 -2.12
C ILE A 248 9.52 5.77 -2.53
N ASP A 249 8.35 5.26 -2.11
CA ASP A 249 7.05 5.90 -2.36
C ASP A 249 6.96 7.32 -1.78
N VAL A 250 7.51 7.56 -0.59
CA VAL A 250 7.57 8.89 0.01
C VAL A 250 8.45 9.84 -0.79
N VAL A 251 9.58 9.37 -1.33
CA VAL A 251 10.44 10.16 -2.22
C VAL A 251 9.71 10.52 -3.51
N ASN A 252 9.08 9.53 -4.18
CA ASN A 252 8.26 9.78 -5.36
C ASN A 252 7.18 10.82 -5.06
N TRP A 253 6.50 10.71 -3.93
CA TRP A 253 5.48 11.66 -3.48
C TRP A 253 6.02 13.09 -3.30
N ALA A 254 7.15 13.24 -2.60
CA ALA A 254 7.79 14.53 -2.39
C ALA A 254 8.25 15.19 -3.71
N PHE A 255 8.53 14.38 -4.72
CA PHE A 255 8.88 14.83 -6.07
C PHE A 255 7.66 15.01 -7.00
N GLY A 256 6.44 15.05 -6.45
CA GLY A 256 5.20 15.28 -7.19
C GLY A 256 4.65 14.03 -7.86
N ASP A 257 4.79 12.89 -7.22
CA ASP A 257 4.46 11.55 -7.72
C ASP A 257 5.21 11.19 -9.02
N ALA A 258 6.43 11.73 -9.16
CA ALA A 258 7.32 11.37 -10.26
C ALA A 258 8.06 10.07 -9.97
N HIS A 259 8.31 9.26 -11.00
CA HIS A 259 9.25 8.16 -10.98
C HIS A 259 10.64 8.60 -11.49
N PRO A 260 11.74 7.87 -11.18
CA PRO A 260 13.05 8.16 -11.72
C PRO A 260 13.10 7.90 -13.22
N VAL A 261 14.02 8.58 -13.92
CA VAL A 261 14.31 8.35 -15.33
C VAL A 261 15.42 7.32 -15.53
N ARG A 262 16.27 7.15 -14.48
CA ARG A 262 17.46 6.30 -14.52
C ARG A 262 17.86 5.89 -13.09
N CYS A 263 18.59 4.79 -12.95
CA CYS A 263 19.28 4.44 -11.71
C CYS A 263 20.54 3.62 -11.93
N VAL A 264 21.47 3.77 -10.99
CA VAL A 264 22.59 2.86 -10.74
C VAL A 264 22.50 2.32 -9.33
N ALA A 265 22.98 1.09 -9.12
CA ALA A 265 22.88 0.47 -7.82
C ALA A 265 24.02 -0.51 -7.54
N THR A 266 24.30 -0.66 -6.24
CA THR A 266 25.09 -1.76 -5.71
C THR A 266 24.28 -2.50 -4.64
N GLY A 267 24.61 -3.77 -4.43
CA GLY A 267 23.99 -4.59 -3.40
C GLY A 267 24.71 -5.93 -3.31
N GLY A 268 24.34 -6.69 -2.34
CA GLY A 268 24.98 -7.99 -2.18
C GLY A 268 24.41 -8.80 -1.02
N ARG A 269 24.96 -9.98 -0.86
CA ARG A 269 24.61 -10.93 0.17
C ARG A 269 25.87 -11.28 0.96
N GLN A 270 25.92 -10.87 2.20
CA GLN A 270 27.09 -10.96 3.05
C GLN A 270 26.82 -11.68 4.37
N ALA A 271 25.70 -11.38 5.00
CA ALA A 271 25.33 -11.93 6.31
C ALA A 271 24.34 -13.10 6.21
N ARG A 272 23.36 -13.04 5.30
CA ARG A 272 22.31 -14.06 5.13
C ARG A 272 22.68 -15.09 4.07
N THR A 273 23.69 -15.91 4.33
CA THR A 273 24.25 -16.85 3.35
C THR A 273 23.69 -18.26 3.42
N GLN A 274 22.97 -18.62 4.51
CA GLN A 274 22.39 -19.94 4.67
C GLN A 274 21.23 -20.20 3.67
N PRO A 275 20.99 -21.48 3.27
CA PRO A 275 19.96 -21.82 2.28
C PRO A 275 18.54 -21.34 2.65
N VAL A 276 18.21 -21.25 3.94
CA VAL A 276 16.89 -20.79 4.41
C VAL A 276 16.59 -19.36 3.97
N PHE A 277 17.60 -18.57 3.65
CA PHE A 277 17.44 -17.19 3.17
C PHE A 277 17.37 -17.07 1.63
N GLY A 278 17.13 -18.18 0.92
CA GLY A 278 16.94 -18.17 -0.54
C GLY A 278 18.12 -17.53 -1.30
N ALA A 279 17.83 -16.69 -2.28
CA ALA A 279 18.82 -16.02 -3.12
C ALA A 279 18.85 -14.50 -3.00
N ILE A 280 18.04 -13.91 -2.13
CA ILE A 280 17.94 -12.44 -1.98
C ILE A 280 19.22 -11.82 -1.39
N ASN A 281 19.45 -10.57 -1.69
CA ASN A 281 20.49 -9.75 -1.06
C ASN A 281 20.15 -9.40 0.38
N ASP A 282 21.12 -8.92 1.16
CA ASP A 282 20.90 -8.40 2.51
C ASP A 282 21.18 -6.90 2.65
N HIS A 283 21.66 -6.24 1.59
CA HIS A 283 21.83 -4.79 1.53
C HIS A 283 21.77 -4.26 0.09
N PHE A 284 21.33 -3.01 -0.05
CA PHE A 284 21.31 -2.25 -1.29
C PHE A 284 21.70 -0.78 -1.02
N ALA A 285 22.40 -0.19 -2.00
CA ALA A 285 22.60 1.24 -2.14
C ALA A 285 22.27 1.62 -3.58
N ILE A 286 21.35 2.53 -3.76
CA ILE A 286 20.80 2.89 -5.07
C ILE A 286 20.82 4.41 -5.21
N ASP A 287 21.26 4.89 -6.36
CA ASP A 287 21.16 6.29 -6.77
C ASP A 287 20.12 6.39 -7.90
N PHE A 288 19.09 7.16 -7.66
CA PHE A 288 17.99 7.40 -8.60
C PHE A 288 18.10 8.82 -9.16
N GLU A 289 18.05 8.96 -10.48
CA GLU A 289 17.91 10.24 -11.19
C GLU A 289 16.44 10.49 -11.52
N TYR A 290 15.93 11.68 -11.18
CA TYR A 290 14.56 12.11 -11.45
C TYR A 290 14.50 13.25 -12.45
N PRO A 291 13.34 13.47 -13.11
CA PRO A 291 13.17 14.62 -14.00
C PRO A 291 13.52 15.96 -13.33
N GLY A 292 14.14 16.91 -14.06
CA GLY A 292 14.47 18.25 -13.58
C GLY A 292 15.68 18.29 -12.65
N ASP A 293 16.70 17.50 -12.95
CA ASP A 293 17.99 17.44 -12.24
C ASP A 293 17.85 17.17 -10.74
N ARG A 294 16.92 16.29 -10.38
CA ARG A 294 16.70 15.82 -9.02
C ARG A 294 17.29 14.41 -8.86
N PHE A 295 17.73 14.09 -7.67
CA PHE A 295 18.27 12.75 -7.38
C PHE A 295 17.84 12.26 -6.01
N ALA A 296 17.89 10.94 -5.81
CA ALA A 296 17.64 10.34 -4.51
C ALA A 296 18.60 9.19 -4.22
N ALA A 297 19.34 9.31 -3.11
CA ALA A 297 20.12 8.23 -2.55
C ALA A 297 19.25 7.36 -1.65
N SER A 298 19.15 6.08 -1.99
CA SER A 298 18.30 5.08 -1.33
C SER A 298 19.17 3.96 -0.75
N MET A 299 18.95 3.60 0.50
CA MET A 299 19.78 2.61 1.18
C MET A 299 18.93 1.71 2.07
N CYS A 300 19.05 0.41 1.93
CA CYS A 300 18.40 -0.55 2.83
C CYS A 300 19.30 -1.72 3.20
N ARG A 301 19.07 -2.28 4.38
CA ARG A 301 19.87 -3.34 4.96
C ARG A 301 19.06 -4.16 5.95
N GLN A 302 19.26 -5.48 5.93
CA GLN A 302 18.73 -6.43 6.92
C GLN A 302 19.86 -7.28 7.48
N GLN A 303 20.65 -6.72 8.38
CA GLN A 303 21.82 -7.36 8.98
C GLN A 303 21.81 -7.14 10.49
N ASP A 304 21.88 -8.22 11.27
CA ASP A 304 21.87 -8.16 12.73
C ASP A 304 23.11 -7.47 13.30
N GLY A 305 22.96 -6.87 14.49
CA GLY A 305 24.04 -6.17 15.16
C GLY A 305 24.44 -4.83 14.53
N THR A 306 23.61 -4.30 13.61
CA THR A 306 23.87 -3.00 12.95
C THR A 306 22.84 -1.95 13.35
N ASP A 307 23.22 -0.65 13.24
CA ASP A 307 22.33 0.45 13.59
C ASP A 307 21.07 0.49 12.73
N GLY A 308 19.90 0.68 13.37
CA GLY A 308 18.62 0.86 12.70
C GLY A 308 18.42 2.30 12.24
N ARG A 309 17.83 2.45 11.03
CA ARG A 309 17.41 3.76 10.51
C ARG A 309 16.28 3.61 9.51
N VAL A 310 15.10 4.16 9.80
CA VAL A 310 13.93 4.13 8.90
C VAL A 310 13.36 5.55 8.82
N GLU A 311 13.73 6.28 7.79
CA GLU A 311 13.34 7.69 7.60
C GLU A 311 13.58 8.16 6.17
N GLU A 312 13.00 9.29 5.82
CA GLU A 312 13.27 10.05 4.61
C GLU A 312 13.73 11.47 4.94
N ILE A 313 14.65 12.00 4.14
CA ILE A 313 15.07 13.39 4.18
C ILE A 313 14.93 13.98 2.79
N ILE A 314 14.10 15.00 2.65
CA ILE A 314 13.91 15.73 1.39
C ILE A 314 14.63 17.07 1.51
N TYR A 315 15.50 17.34 0.56
CA TYR A 315 16.23 18.60 0.45
C TYR A 315 15.57 19.48 -0.58
N GLY A 316 15.19 20.66 -0.19
CA GLY A 316 14.71 21.72 -1.09
C GLY A 316 15.72 22.86 -1.23
N THR A 317 15.46 23.79 -2.14
CA THR A 317 16.32 24.97 -2.36
C THR A 317 16.35 25.94 -1.16
N GLU A 318 15.37 25.85 -0.25
CA GLU A 318 15.20 26.78 0.87
C GLU A 318 15.03 26.07 2.22
N GLY A 319 15.24 24.76 2.28
CA GLY A 319 15.12 24.01 3.52
C GLY A 319 15.14 22.51 3.35
N THR A 320 14.82 21.80 4.42
CA THR A 320 14.78 20.33 4.48
C THR A 320 13.53 19.86 5.19
N LEU A 321 12.98 18.73 4.73
CA LEU A 321 11.93 17.97 5.43
C LEU A 321 12.52 16.63 5.86
N LEU A 322 12.31 16.26 7.13
CA LEU A 322 12.58 14.93 7.66
C LEU A 322 11.24 14.27 8.01
N THR A 323 11.05 13.03 7.59
CA THR A 323 9.88 12.20 7.92
C THR A 323 10.31 10.81 8.41
N SER A 324 9.54 10.30 9.34
CA SER A 324 9.53 8.90 9.77
C SER A 324 8.17 8.60 10.39
N SER A 325 7.83 7.33 10.64
CA SER A 325 6.52 6.98 11.24
C SER A 325 6.25 7.79 12.50
N GLY A 326 5.12 8.50 12.53
CA GLY A 326 4.71 9.36 13.65
C GLY A 326 5.46 10.69 13.77
N ARG A 327 6.39 11.01 12.87
CA ARG A 327 7.22 12.20 12.97
C ARG A 327 7.42 12.89 11.63
N ALA A 328 7.26 14.22 11.63
CA ALA A 328 7.64 15.06 10.50
C ALA A 328 8.19 16.40 11.03
N GLU A 329 9.30 16.86 10.45
CA GLU A 329 9.96 18.13 10.79
C GLU A 329 10.43 18.84 9.52
N CYS A 330 10.11 20.14 9.42
CA CYS A 330 10.60 21.02 8.36
C CYS A 330 11.55 22.05 8.94
N ARG A 331 12.68 22.32 8.29
CA ARG A 331 13.70 23.31 8.68
C ARG A 331 14.14 24.10 7.46
N GLY A 332 14.21 25.40 7.58
CA GLY A 332 14.63 26.31 6.51
C GLY A 332 13.68 27.49 6.41
N ARG A 333 13.14 27.76 5.24
CA ARG A 333 12.16 28.85 5.03
C ARG A 333 10.99 28.80 6.01
N VAL A 334 10.50 27.59 6.30
CA VAL A 334 9.52 27.31 7.33
C VAL A 334 10.16 26.41 8.37
N THR A 335 10.02 26.74 9.65
CA THR A 335 10.36 25.85 10.76
C THR A 335 9.05 25.30 11.32
N TRP A 336 8.87 23.99 11.19
CA TRP A 336 7.67 23.30 11.62
C TRP A 336 7.99 21.89 12.11
N LYS A 337 7.24 21.45 13.09
CA LYS A 337 7.26 20.09 13.58
C LYS A 337 5.83 19.62 13.79
N PHE A 338 5.52 18.42 13.34
CA PHE A 338 4.21 17.82 13.57
C PHE A 338 3.96 17.63 15.07
N ALA A 339 2.80 18.07 15.55
CA ALA A 339 2.37 18.00 16.95
C ALA A 339 0.88 17.69 17.11
N GLY A 340 0.20 17.33 16.03
CA GLY A 340 -1.23 16.99 16.04
C GLY A 340 -1.52 15.54 16.39
N PRO A 341 -2.80 15.17 16.54
CA PRO A 341 -3.24 13.78 16.61
C PRO A 341 -2.79 13.02 15.35
N ASN A 342 -2.26 11.83 15.53
CA ASN A 342 -1.85 10.93 14.45
C ASN A 342 -2.57 9.57 14.59
N PRO A 343 -3.82 9.47 14.13
CA PRO A 343 -4.57 8.22 14.19
C PRO A 343 -3.81 7.07 13.54
N ASN A 344 -4.17 5.84 13.90
CA ASN A 344 -3.54 4.65 13.32
C ASN A 344 -3.73 4.64 11.79
N PRO A 345 -2.66 4.80 11.00
CA PRO A 345 -2.76 4.91 9.55
C PRO A 345 -3.21 3.61 8.88
N TYR A 346 -3.01 2.45 9.51
CA TYR A 346 -3.51 1.17 9.02
C TYR A 346 -5.04 1.05 9.10
N VAL A 347 -5.67 1.71 10.07
CA VAL A 347 -7.13 1.85 10.12
C VAL A 347 -7.58 2.92 9.14
N GLN A 348 -6.82 4.04 9.04
CA GLN A 348 -7.19 5.17 8.19
C GLN A 348 -7.24 4.78 6.70
N GLU A 349 -6.33 3.95 6.20
CA GLU A 349 -6.37 3.49 4.80
C GLU A 349 -7.68 2.71 4.48
N HIS A 350 -8.23 1.99 5.45
CA HIS A 350 -9.53 1.34 5.30
C HIS A 350 -10.71 2.30 5.46
N VAL A 351 -10.60 3.33 6.31
CA VAL A 351 -11.61 4.41 6.40
C VAL A 351 -11.72 5.12 5.05
N ASP A 352 -10.58 5.56 4.49
CA ASP A 352 -10.53 6.29 3.22
C ASP A 352 -11.10 5.45 2.06
N LEU A 353 -10.77 4.14 2.01
CA LEU A 353 -11.35 3.22 1.02
C LEU A 353 -12.86 3.11 1.18
N GLN A 354 -13.35 2.86 2.39
CA GLN A 354 -14.77 2.62 2.64
C GLN A 354 -15.60 3.88 2.40
N ASP A 355 -15.07 5.06 2.75
CA ASP A 355 -15.73 6.34 2.47
C ASP A 355 -15.80 6.63 0.98
N ALA A 356 -14.72 6.35 0.22
CA ALA A 356 -14.73 6.46 -1.23
C ALA A 356 -15.75 5.49 -1.87
N VAL A 357 -15.84 4.25 -1.38
CA VAL A 357 -16.81 3.25 -1.88
C VAL A 357 -18.25 3.67 -1.59
N ARG A 358 -18.51 4.35 -0.47
CA ARG A 358 -19.85 4.86 -0.11
C ARG A 358 -20.22 6.17 -0.79
N GLY A 359 -19.27 6.83 -1.45
CA GLY A 359 -19.44 8.17 -2.01
C GLY A 359 -19.39 9.28 -0.97
N ASN A 360 -18.96 9.00 0.26
CA ASN A 360 -18.73 9.99 1.32
C ASN A 360 -17.42 10.77 1.11
N ALA A 361 -16.51 10.25 0.28
CA ALA A 361 -15.26 10.86 -0.14
C ALA A 361 -15.10 10.76 -1.66
N PRO A 362 -14.19 11.55 -2.27
CA PRO A 362 -13.87 11.43 -3.68
C PRO A 362 -13.45 10.02 -4.07
N TYR A 363 -13.72 9.65 -5.33
CA TYR A 363 -13.26 8.40 -5.93
C TYR A 363 -11.74 8.22 -5.74
N LEU A 364 -11.31 7.04 -5.31
CA LEU A 364 -9.92 6.73 -5.00
C LEU A 364 -9.45 5.48 -5.75
N ASN A 365 -8.39 5.63 -6.53
CA ASN A 365 -7.69 4.53 -7.18
C ASN A 365 -6.17 4.79 -7.15
N GLU A 366 -5.51 4.10 -6.26
CA GLU A 366 -4.07 4.23 -6.03
C GLU A 366 -3.21 3.26 -6.85
N GLY A 367 -3.86 2.38 -7.63
CA GLY A 367 -3.19 1.27 -8.30
C GLY A 367 -2.03 1.68 -9.20
N ARG A 368 -2.18 2.77 -9.99
CA ARG A 368 -1.11 3.29 -10.84
C ARG A 368 0.06 3.81 -10.00
N ARG A 369 -0.20 4.63 -9.01
CA ARG A 369 0.82 5.26 -8.16
C ARG A 369 1.70 4.23 -7.47
N ILE A 370 1.08 3.21 -6.85
CA ILE A 370 1.86 2.17 -6.17
C ILE A 370 2.58 1.25 -7.15
N ALA A 371 2.05 1.01 -8.34
CA ALA A 371 2.74 0.27 -9.39
C ALA A 371 4.03 1.00 -9.83
N GLU A 372 3.99 2.32 -9.99
CA GLU A 372 5.17 3.14 -10.31
C GLU A 372 6.18 3.16 -9.14
N SER A 373 5.74 3.27 -7.88
CA SER A 373 6.63 3.16 -6.72
C SER A 373 7.23 1.76 -6.57
N THR A 374 6.46 0.71 -6.85
CA THR A 374 6.95 -0.68 -6.86
C THR A 374 7.98 -0.88 -8.00
N MET A 375 7.70 -0.34 -9.19
CA MET A 375 8.65 -0.41 -10.31
C MET A 375 9.95 0.33 -10.02
N THR A 376 9.90 1.47 -9.31
CA THR A 376 11.10 2.19 -8.86
C THR A 376 11.99 1.27 -8.01
N ALA A 377 11.40 0.55 -7.06
CA ALA A 377 12.15 -0.40 -6.23
C ALA A 377 12.68 -1.60 -7.04
N ILE A 378 11.88 -2.16 -7.96
CA ILE A 378 12.26 -3.24 -8.86
C ILE A 378 13.43 -2.83 -9.76
N MET A 379 13.38 -1.64 -10.34
CA MET A 379 14.45 -1.09 -11.17
C MET A 379 15.76 -1.00 -10.39
N GLY A 380 15.72 -0.54 -9.14
CA GLY A 380 16.87 -0.51 -8.24
C GLY A 380 17.44 -1.90 -7.95
N ARG A 381 16.57 -2.91 -7.72
CA ARG A 381 17.02 -4.30 -7.62
C ARG A 381 17.66 -4.81 -8.90
N MET A 382 17.03 -4.56 -10.05
CA MET A 382 17.56 -4.99 -11.34
C MET A 382 18.94 -4.38 -11.60
N ALA A 383 19.14 -3.08 -11.30
CA ALA A 383 20.43 -2.41 -11.42
C ALA A 383 21.49 -3.06 -10.51
N ALA A 384 21.14 -3.32 -9.23
CA ALA A 384 22.07 -3.96 -8.29
C ALA A 384 22.41 -5.40 -8.68
N TYR A 385 21.43 -6.17 -9.18
CA TYR A 385 21.62 -7.56 -9.58
C TYR A 385 22.48 -7.71 -10.84
N THR A 386 22.34 -6.78 -11.78
CA THR A 386 23.05 -6.83 -13.07
C THR A 386 24.35 -6.03 -13.07
N GLY A 387 24.51 -5.06 -12.16
CA GLY A 387 25.59 -4.06 -12.18
C GLY A 387 25.47 -3.07 -13.34
N LYS A 388 24.28 -2.94 -13.96
CA LYS A 388 24.05 -2.07 -15.10
C LYS A 388 23.33 -0.78 -14.68
N ASP A 389 23.64 0.27 -15.40
CA ASP A 389 22.86 1.50 -15.42
C ASP A 389 21.56 1.27 -16.20
N LEU A 390 20.42 1.55 -15.60
CA LEU A 390 19.09 1.26 -16.16
C LEU A 390 18.26 2.52 -16.36
N ALA A 391 17.71 2.68 -17.57
CA ALA A 391 16.68 3.65 -17.85
C ALA A 391 15.29 3.10 -17.48
N TRP A 392 14.39 3.97 -17.00
CA TRP A 392 13.03 3.61 -16.58
C TRP A 392 12.24 2.86 -17.65
N ASP A 393 12.19 3.41 -18.88
CA ASP A 393 11.41 2.81 -19.96
C ASP A 393 11.93 1.41 -20.33
N ALA A 394 13.26 1.23 -20.32
CA ALA A 394 13.89 -0.05 -20.58
C ALA A 394 13.57 -1.05 -19.46
N ALA A 395 13.62 -0.62 -18.19
CA ALA A 395 13.31 -1.48 -17.06
C ALA A 395 11.82 -1.87 -17.02
N LEU A 396 10.92 -0.94 -17.32
CA LEU A 396 9.47 -1.23 -17.36
C LEU A 396 9.10 -2.13 -18.56
N ALA A 397 9.80 -2.01 -19.69
CA ALA A 397 9.59 -2.83 -20.88
C ALA A 397 10.30 -4.19 -20.82
N ASP A 398 11.15 -4.43 -19.81
CA ASP A 398 11.90 -5.69 -19.67
C ASP A 398 10.93 -6.88 -19.63
N PRO A 399 11.19 -7.96 -20.41
CA PRO A 399 10.33 -9.15 -20.46
C PRO A 399 10.38 -10.02 -19.20
N MET A 400 11.19 -9.67 -18.19
CA MET A 400 11.33 -10.43 -16.95
C MET A 400 9.95 -10.75 -16.35
N ASP A 401 9.73 -12.03 -16.12
CA ASP A 401 8.51 -12.61 -15.55
C ASP A 401 8.92 -13.82 -14.72
N ILE A 402 9.14 -13.60 -13.43
CA ILE A 402 9.75 -14.58 -12.52
C ILE A 402 8.73 -15.36 -11.70
N VAL A 403 7.43 -15.07 -11.88
CA VAL A 403 6.36 -15.71 -11.11
C VAL A 403 5.74 -16.86 -11.92
N PRO A 404 5.67 -18.08 -11.39
CA PRO A 404 4.98 -19.18 -12.07
C PRO A 404 3.53 -18.82 -12.42
N LYS A 405 3.10 -19.10 -13.65
CA LYS A 405 1.74 -18.76 -14.12
C LYS A 405 0.65 -19.58 -13.45
N ASP A 406 0.93 -20.83 -13.11
CA ASP A 406 -0.01 -21.75 -12.45
C ASP A 406 0.71 -22.47 -11.28
N PRO A 407 0.94 -21.77 -10.18
CA PRO A 407 1.62 -22.35 -9.03
C PRO A 407 0.73 -23.42 -8.38
N LYS A 408 1.34 -24.59 -8.12
CA LYS A 408 0.69 -25.73 -7.47
C LYS A 408 1.71 -26.51 -6.65
N PRO A 409 1.30 -27.34 -5.71
CA PRO A 409 2.20 -28.19 -4.95
C PRO A 409 3.14 -28.98 -5.87
N GLY A 410 4.47 -28.91 -5.62
CA GLY A 410 5.46 -29.53 -6.46
C GLY A 410 6.87 -28.94 -6.28
N PRO A 411 7.71 -29.01 -7.33
CA PRO A 411 9.04 -28.42 -7.30
C PRO A 411 9.01 -26.92 -7.02
N GLY A 412 10.01 -26.45 -6.28
CA GLY A 412 10.21 -25.02 -6.02
C GLY A 412 10.77 -24.29 -7.23
N VAL A 413 10.60 -22.96 -7.24
CA VAL A 413 11.26 -22.10 -8.22
C VAL A 413 12.74 -22.05 -7.91
N LYS A 414 13.56 -22.35 -8.91
CA LYS A 414 15.02 -22.30 -8.76
C LYS A 414 15.51 -20.87 -8.90
N GLU A 415 16.22 -20.41 -7.88
CA GLU A 415 16.84 -19.10 -7.85
C GLU A 415 18.34 -19.24 -7.57
N SER A 416 19.13 -18.29 -8.02
CA SER A 416 20.55 -18.18 -7.69
C SER A 416 20.87 -16.77 -7.23
N VAL A 417 21.87 -16.66 -6.35
CA VAL A 417 22.38 -15.36 -5.90
C VAL A 417 22.91 -14.60 -7.10
N ALA A 418 22.43 -13.37 -7.27
CA ALA A 418 22.86 -12.51 -8.35
C ALA A 418 24.34 -12.13 -8.20
N ILE A 419 25.10 -12.21 -9.29
CA ILE A 419 26.50 -11.79 -9.38
C ILE A 419 26.56 -10.67 -10.42
N PRO A 420 26.75 -9.41 -10.02
CA PRO A 420 26.82 -8.29 -10.95
C PRO A 420 27.89 -8.52 -12.05
N GLY A 421 27.55 -8.16 -13.29
CA GLY A 421 28.42 -8.36 -14.45
C GLY A 421 28.37 -9.77 -15.05
N GLN A 422 27.72 -10.72 -14.39
CA GLN A 422 27.41 -12.03 -15.00
C GLN A 422 25.96 -12.02 -15.51
N SER A 423 25.69 -12.83 -16.56
CA SER A 423 24.31 -13.00 -17.03
C SER A 423 23.44 -13.48 -15.88
N ALA A 424 22.34 -12.76 -15.59
CA ALA A 424 21.37 -13.26 -14.63
C ALA A 424 20.92 -14.67 -15.08
N PRO A 425 20.91 -15.67 -14.20
CA PRO A 425 20.31 -16.94 -14.54
C PRO A 425 18.85 -16.70 -14.86
N THR A 426 18.45 -17.03 -16.08
CA THR A 426 17.05 -17.05 -16.50
C THR A 426 16.35 -18.08 -15.61
N PRO A 427 15.24 -17.77 -14.96
CA PRO A 427 14.42 -18.80 -14.32
C PRO A 427 14.06 -19.84 -15.37
N ALA A 428 14.35 -21.09 -15.10
CA ALA A 428 14.01 -22.21 -15.98
C ALA A 428 12.54 -22.59 -15.83
#